data_4d39e0ab42f5f651e1a89f0a344ab867
#
_entry.id   4d39e0ab42f5f651e1a89f0a344ab867
#
_cell.length_a   1.000
_cell.length_b   1.000
_cell.length_c   1.000
_cell.angle_alpha   90.00
_cell.angle_beta   90.00
_cell.angle_gamma   90.00
#
_symmetry.space_group_name_H-M   'P 1'
#
loop_
_entity.id
_entity.type
_entity.pdbx_description
1 polymer ?
#
loop_
_entity_poly.entity_id
_entity_poly.type
_entity_poly.pdbx_seq_one_letter_code
_entity_poly.pdbx_strand_id
1 'polypeptide(L)'
;MNSDPHLNAKTFSWQPNAKLLLFVLLMTPLLLSLGYWQLDRAQEKREILAEFKANQESQPVGFEQLDVDLNLQYRQVQFVGELDASRRVLLDNRVRNGRPGYEIFEVLTLATSKLKVLVNRGWVQA
;
A
#
# COMPACT_ATOMS: atom_id res chain seq x y z
N MET A 1 56.62 21.17 50.36
CA MET A 1 56.49 21.77 49.01
C MET A 1 55.32 21.08 48.32
N ASN A 2 54.12 21.61 48.63
CA ASN A 2 52.88 21.03 48.16
C ASN A 2 52.48 21.75 46.86
N SER A 3 52.39 21.00 45.82
CA SER A 3 51.80 21.47 44.53
C SER A 3 50.47 20.75 44.34
N ASP A 4 49.44 21.41 44.77
CA ASP A 4 48.07 20.96 44.43
C ASP A 4 47.76 21.30 42.95
N PRO A 5 47.48 20.32 42.10
CA PRO A 5 47.00 20.59 40.78
C PRO A 5 45.52 20.94 40.89
N HIS A 6 45.22 22.23 40.83
CA HIS A 6 43.85 22.70 40.68
C HIS A 6 43.22 22.09 39.41
N LEU A 7 42.42 21.08 39.63
CA LEU A 7 41.52 20.52 38.62
C LEU A 7 40.58 21.63 38.15
N ASN A 8 40.90 22.21 37.00
CA ASN A 8 40.09 23.21 36.33
C ASN A 8 38.82 22.52 35.78
N ALA A 9 37.86 22.32 36.66
CA ALA A 9 36.55 21.83 36.29
C ALA A 9 35.90 22.89 35.38
N LYS A 10 35.94 22.68 34.08
CA LYS A 10 35.17 23.47 33.13
C LYS A 10 33.69 23.31 33.49
N THR A 11 33.16 24.27 34.21
CA THR A 11 31.73 24.36 34.46
C THR A 11 31.06 24.60 33.11
N PHE A 12 30.30 23.60 32.67
CA PHE A 12 29.49 23.71 31.44
C PHE A 12 28.42 24.76 31.68
N SER A 13 28.64 25.95 31.12
CA SER A 13 27.68 27.06 31.14
C SER A 13 26.74 26.92 29.91
N TRP A 14 25.55 26.42 30.15
CA TRP A 14 24.52 26.34 29.09
C TRP A 14 23.90 27.71 28.89
N GLN A 15 24.23 28.35 27.78
CA GLN A 15 23.64 29.63 27.36
C GLN A 15 22.77 29.35 26.11
N PRO A 16 21.45 29.22 26.24
CA PRO A 16 20.58 28.98 25.11
C PRO A 16 20.57 30.23 24.20
N ASN A 17 20.92 30.02 22.94
CA ASN A 17 20.83 31.07 21.94
C ASN A 17 19.36 31.27 21.55
N ALA A 18 18.83 32.50 21.65
CA ALA A 18 17.45 32.81 21.32
C ALA A 18 17.05 32.37 19.90
N LYS A 19 17.98 32.43 18.94
CA LYS A 19 17.76 31.97 17.57
C LYS A 19 17.56 30.46 17.52
N LEU A 20 18.35 29.70 18.30
CA LEU A 20 18.23 28.25 18.40
C LEU A 20 16.90 27.84 19.06
N LEU A 21 16.52 28.57 20.14
CA LEU A 21 15.24 28.35 20.81
C LEU A 21 14.05 28.58 19.86
N LEU A 22 14.08 29.66 19.10
CA LEU A 22 13.05 29.96 18.10
C LEU A 22 12.99 28.87 17.01
N PHE A 23 14.16 28.41 16.53
CA PHE A 23 14.23 27.33 15.54
C PHE A 23 13.63 26.05 16.08
N VAL A 24 13.97 25.64 17.29
CA VAL A 24 13.42 24.43 17.92
C VAL A 24 11.90 24.56 18.12
N LEU A 25 11.43 25.73 18.58
CA LEU A 25 10.01 25.99 18.78
C LEU A 25 9.19 25.86 17.50
N LEU A 26 9.75 26.30 16.37
CA LEU A 26 9.08 26.20 15.06
C LEU A 26 9.20 24.78 14.46
N MET A 27 10.36 24.15 14.60
CA MET A 27 10.61 22.84 14.00
C MET A 27 9.91 21.69 14.75
N THR A 28 9.78 21.79 16.08
CA THR A 28 9.15 20.73 16.86
C THR A 28 7.70 20.44 16.44
N PRO A 29 6.78 21.44 16.35
CA PRO A 29 5.42 21.17 15.91
C PRO A 29 5.37 20.69 14.45
N LEU A 30 6.25 21.19 13.60
CA LEU A 30 6.34 20.73 12.20
C LEU A 30 6.71 19.25 12.13
N LEU A 31 7.75 18.83 12.85
CA LEU A 31 8.19 17.43 12.88
C LEU A 31 7.15 16.50 13.53
N LEU A 32 6.47 16.97 14.58
CA LEU A 32 5.38 16.22 15.19
C LEU A 32 4.22 16.02 14.22
N SER A 33 3.83 17.07 13.50
CA SER A 33 2.77 17.02 12.49
C SER A 33 3.13 16.01 11.37
N LEU A 34 4.38 16.08 10.89
CA LEU A 34 4.87 15.10 9.91
C LEU A 34 4.85 13.66 10.46
N GLY A 35 5.25 13.49 11.73
CA GLY A 35 5.23 12.20 12.41
C GLY A 35 3.81 11.63 12.49
N TYR A 36 2.84 12.42 12.89
CA TYR A 36 1.43 12.01 12.91
C TYR A 36 0.92 11.64 11.52
N TRP A 37 1.23 12.45 10.51
CA TRP A 37 0.85 12.15 9.13
C TRP A 37 1.43 10.82 8.63
N GLN A 38 2.68 10.51 8.97
CA GLN A 38 3.31 9.24 8.62
C GLN A 38 2.65 8.04 9.33
N LEU A 39 2.25 8.22 10.60
CA LEU A 39 1.55 7.18 11.35
C LEU A 39 0.16 6.90 10.78
N ASP A 40 -0.58 7.96 10.43
CA ASP A 40 -1.90 7.85 9.81
C ASP A 40 -1.82 7.10 8.47
N ARG A 41 -0.84 7.46 7.65
CA ARG A 41 -0.58 6.78 6.37
C ARG A 41 -0.19 5.31 6.53
N ALA A 42 0.55 4.99 7.59
CA ALA A 42 0.90 3.61 7.91
C ALA A 42 -0.32 2.81 8.39
N GLN A 43 -1.22 3.44 9.14
CA GLN A 43 -2.48 2.85 9.61
C GLN A 43 -3.38 2.50 8.43
N GLU A 44 -3.63 3.44 7.50
CA GLU A 44 -4.42 3.22 6.30
C GLU A 44 -3.92 1.99 5.49
N LYS A 45 -2.61 1.88 5.31
CA LYS A 45 -2.01 0.72 4.63
C LYS A 45 -2.23 -0.60 5.38
N ARG A 46 -2.18 -0.58 6.71
CA ARG A 46 -2.44 -1.78 7.52
C ARG A 46 -3.89 -2.24 7.41
N GLU A 47 -4.84 -1.30 7.39
CA GLU A 47 -6.26 -1.59 7.22
C GLU A 47 -6.53 -2.23 5.85
N ILE A 48 -5.99 -1.68 4.77
CA ILE A 48 -6.09 -2.27 3.43
C ILE A 48 -5.49 -3.69 3.39
N LEU A 49 -4.34 -3.90 4.02
CA LEU A 49 -3.71 -5.22 4.08
C LEU A 49 -4.51 -6.22 4.93
N ALA A 50 -5.13 -5.76 6.00
CA ALA A 50 -5.98 -6.60 6.85
C ALA A 50 -7.24 -7.03 6.09
N GLU A 51 -7.89 -6.09 5.39
CA GLU A 51 -9.04 -6.37 4.54
C GLU A 51 -8.68 -7.34 3.39
N PHE A 52 -7.53 -7.11 2.74
CA PHE A 52 -7.02 -8.00 1.70
C PHE A 52 -6.85 -9.44 2.21
N LYS A 53 -6.23 -9.62 3.39
CA LYS A 53 -6.04 -10.94 4.00
C LYS A 53 -7.38 -11.60 4.35
N ALA A 54 -8.28 -10.86 5.00
CA ALA A 54 -9.58 -11.37 5.38
C ALA A 54 -10.39 -11.82 4.16
N ASN A 55 -10.33 -11.05 3.06
CA ASN A 55 -11.02 -11.40 1.81
C ASN A 55 -10.36 -12.57 1.06
N GLN A 56 -9.05 -12.73 1.16
CA GLN A 56 -8.34 -13.90 0.59
C GLN A 56 -8.60 -15.20 1.35
N GLU A 57 -8.71 -15.14 2.68
CA GLU A 57 -8.96 -16.30 3.53
C GLU A 57 -10.44 -16.72 3.54
N SER A 58 -11.33 -15.86 3.04
CA SER A 58 -12.75 -16.16 2.92
C SER A 58 -13.01 -17.22 1.84
N GLN A 59 -14.05 -18.03 2.01
CA GLN A 59 -14.44 -18.98 0.99
C GLN A 59 -14.78 -18.28 -0.33
N PRO A 60 -14.41 -18.86 -1.50
CA PRO A 60 -14.78 -18.33 -2.79
C PRO A 60 -16.29 -18.21 -2.94
N VAL A 61 -16.75 -17.08 -3.42
CA VAL A 61 -18.18 -16.81 -3.62
C VAL A 61 -18.55 -17.09 -5.07
N GLY A 62 -19.61 -17.87 -5.27
CA GLY A 62 -20.19 -18.10 -6.59
C GLY A 62 -20.89 -16.86 -7.13
N PHE A 63 -21.06 -16.79 -8.47
CA PHE A 63 -21.71 -15.65 -9.11
C PHE A 63 -23.13 -15.36 -8.55
N GLU A 64 -23.90 -16.38 -8.21
CA GLU A 64 -25.27 -16.25 -7.72
C GLU A 64 -25.37 -15.60 -6.34
N GLN A 65 -24.26 -15.56 -5.60
CA GLN A 65 -24.14 -15.00 -4.25
C GLN A 65 -23.49 -13.61 -4.26
N LEU A 66 -23.14 -13.09 -5.45
CA LEU A 66 -22.56 -11.76 -5.58
C LEU A 66 -23.66 -10.72 -5.47
N ASP A 67 -23.70 -10.04 -4.35
CA ASP A 67 -24.49 -8.83 -4.20
C ASP A 67 -23.67 -7.62 -4.70
N VAL A 68 -24.28 -6.80 -5.54
CA VAL A 68 -23.64 -5.62 -6.16
C VAL A 68 -23.24 -4.58 -5.10
N ASP A 69 -23.91 -4.59 -3.94
CA ASP A 69 -23.67 -3.68 -2.83
C ASP A 69 -22.52 -4.14 -1.90
N LEU A 70 -22.01 -5.36 -2.10
CA LEU A 70 -20.88 -5.85 -1.32
C LEU A 70 -19.56 -5.32 -1.87
N ASN A 71 -18.67 -4.93 -0.97
CA ASN A 71 -17.28 -4.65 -1.34
C ASN A 71 -16.60 -5.96 -1.78
N LEU A 72 -16.55 -6.16 -3.10
CA LEU A 72 -15.98 -7.36 -3.73
C LEU A 72 -14.47 -7.24 -3.95
N GLN A 73 -13.88 -6.13 -3.55
CA GLN A 73 -12.46 -5.89 -3.75
C GLN A 73 -11.63 -6.94 -2.99
N TYR A 74 -10.71 -7.56 -3.70
CA TYR A 74 -9.81 -8.62 -3.19
C TYR A 74 -10.49 -9.94 -2.77
N ARG A 75 -11.78 -10.11 -3.01
CA ARG A 75 -12.49 -11.35 -2.67
C ARG A 75 -12.27 -12.43 -3.73
N GLN A 76 -12.10 -13.66 -3.29
CA GLN A 76 -12.05 -14.79 -4.20
C GLN A 76 -13.44 -15.07 -4.75
N VAL A 77 -13.55 -15.10 -6.08
CA VAL A 77 -14.79 -15.43 -6.78
C VAL A 77 -14.55 -16.61 -7.71
N GLN A 78 -15.54 -17.49 -7.81
CA GLN A 78 -15.48 -18.64 -8.69
C GLN A 78 -16.55 -18.52 -9.78
N PHE A 79 -16.09 -18.52 -11.02
CA PHE A 79 -16.94 -18.49 -12.19
C PHE A 79 -16.72 -19.72 -13.06
N VAL A 80 -17.81 -20.22 -13.65
CA VAL A 80 -17.76 -21.25 -14.66
C VAL A 80 -18.31 -20.67 -15.97
N GLY A 81 -17.53 -20.78 -17.03
CA GLY A 81 -17.92 -20.18 -18.31
C GLY A 81 -16.91 -20.47 -19.40
N GLU A 82 -17.14 -19.91 -20.57
CA GLU A 82 -16.33 -20.04 -21.77
C GLU A 82 -15.55 -18.77 -22.05
N LEU A 83 -14.24 -18.89 -22.25
CA LEU A 83 -13.34 -17.80 -22.60
C LEU A 83 -13.40 -17.54 -24.11
N ASP A 84 -13.63 -16.30 -24.48
CA ASP A 84 -13.62 -15.84 -25.89
C ASP A 84 -12.23 -15.34 -26.26
N ALA A 85 -11.40 -16.22 -26.80
CA ALA A 85 -10.04 -15.87 -27.23
C ALA A 85 -10.00 -14.87 -28.41
N SER A 86 -11.12 -14.68 -29.13
CA SER A 86 -11.21 -13.69 -30.19
C SER A 86 -11.32 -12.25 -29.66
N ARG A 87 -11.70 -12.10 -28.40
CA ARG A 87 -11.87 -10.80 -27.71
C ARG A 87 -10.82 -10.60 -26.64
N ARG A 88 -9.58 -10.58 -27.07
CA ARG A 88 -8.43 -10.35 -26.21
C ARG A 88 -8.02 -8.88 -26.25
N VAL A 89 -7.77 -8.31 -25.08
CA VAL A 89 -7.19 -6.98 -24.91
C VAL A 89 -5.85 -7.10 -24.22
N LEU A 90 -4.84 -6.46 -24.77
CA LEU A 90 -3.51 -6.37 -24.17
C LEU A 90 -3.36 -4.99 -23.52
N LEU A 91 -3.15 -4.96 -22.22
CA LEU A 91 -2.83 -3.74 -21.50
C LEU A 91 -1.32 -3.56 -21.50
N ASP A 92 -0.87 -2.55 -22.22
CA ASP A 92 0.55 -2.25 -22.44
C ASP A 92 1.20 -1.54 -21.24
N ASN A 93 2.52 -1.46 -21.29
CA ASN A 93 3.36 -0.74 -20.33
C ASN A 93 3.22 -1.25 -18.88
N ARG A 94 3.08 -2.56 -18.71
CA ARG A 94 3.06 -3.22 -17.40
C ARG A 94 4.44 -3.80 -17.08
N VAL A 95 5.14 -3.16 -16.15
CA VAL A 95 6.46 -3.61 -15.72
C VAL A 95 6.33 -4.55 -14.54
N ARG A 96 6.91 -5.75 -14.64
CA ARG A 96 7.00 -6.72 -13.55
C ARG A 96 8.45 -7.19 -13.40
N ASN A 97 8.98 -7.07 -12.18
CA ASN A 97 10.40 -7.39 -11.89
C ASN A 97 11.41 -6.67 -12.81
N GLY A 98 11.14 -5.38 -13.13
CA GLY A 98 12.00 -4.59 -14.00
C GLY A 98 11.91 -4.91 -15.49
N ARG A 99 11.01 -5.80 -15.91
CA ARG A 99 10.83 -6.18 -17.33
C ARG A 99 9.52 -5.62 -17.87
N PRO A 100 9.52 -4.98 -19.04
CA PRO A 100 8.30 -4.53 -19.70
C PRO A 100 7.48 -5.72 -20.22
N GLY A 101 6.19 -5.57 -20.26
CA GLY A 101 5.28 -6.61 -20.74
C GLY A 101 3.84 -6.14 -20.81
N TYR A 102 2.95 -7.09 -21.05
CA TYR A 102 1.51 -6.87 -21.24
C TYR A 102 0.71 -7.66 -20.22
N GLU A 103 -0.39 -7.08 -19.73
CA GLU A 103 -1.44 -7.85 -19.06
C GLU A 103 -2.49 -8.26 -20.08
N ILE A 104 -2.87 -9.54 -20.06
CA ILE A 104 -3.82 -10.11 -21.00
C ILE A 104 -5.20 -10.14 -20.36
N PHE A 105 -6.17 -9.50 -20.99
CA PHE A 105 -7.58 -9.56 -20.60
C PHE A 105 -8.39 -10.30 -21.66
N GLU A 106 -9.23 -11.24 -21.23
CA GLU A 106 -10.14 -11.99 -22.09
C GLU A 106 -11.57 -11.91 -21.53
N VAL A 107 -12.54 -12.02 -22.42
CA VAL A 107 -13.94 -12.03 -22.03
C VAL A 107 -14.36 -13.46 -21.67
N LEU A 108 -14.85 -13.66 -20.45
CA LEU A 108 -15.47 -14.89 -19.99
C LEU A 108 -17.00 -14.73 -20.13
N THR A 109 -17.65 -15.62 -20.84
CA THR A 109 -19.11 -15.72 -20.89
C THR A 109 -19.57 -16.76 -19.88
N LEU A 110 -20.33 -16.33 -18.87
CA LEU A 110 -20.79 -17.22 -17.79
C LEU A 110 -21.80 -18.25 -18.31
N ALA A 111 -21.65 -19.49 -17.88
CA ALA A 111 -22.50 -20.60 -18.31
C ALA A 111 -23.96 -20.42 -17.83
N THR A 112 -24.15 -19.87 -16.63
CA THR A 112 -25.47 -19.77 -15.97
C THR A 112 -26.30 -18.58 -16.44
N SER A 113 -25.67 -17.41 -16.68
CA SER A 113 -26.41 -16.16 -16.92
C SER A 113 -26.11 -15.52 -18.27
N LYS A 114 -25.19 -16.06 -19.07
CA LYS A 114 -24.65 -15.47 -20.31
C LYS A 114 -24.07 -14.06 -20.13
N LEU A 115 -23.86 -13.62 -18.91
CA LEU A 115 -23.16 -12.39 -18.62
C LEU A 115 -21.69 -12.51 -19.03
N LYS A 116 -21.12 -11.38 -19.40
CA LYS A 116 -19.73 -11.29 -19.83
C LYS A 116 -18.91 -10.62 -18.75
N VAL A 117 -17.85 -11.29 -18.32
CA VAL A 117 -16.92 -10.80 -17.32
C VAL A 117 -15.54 -10.65 -17.96
N LEU A 118 -14.88 -9.54 -17.72
CA LEU A 118 -13.50 -9.34 -18.15
C LEU A 118 -12.56 -9.98 -17.14
N VAL A 119 -11.76 -10.94 -17.60
CA VAL A 119 -10.82 -11.70 -16.76
C VAL A 119 -9.39 -11.36 -17.13
N ASN A 120 -8.61 -10.97 -16.14
CA ASN A 120 -7.16 -10.82 -16.29
C ASN A 120 -6.50 -12.22 -16.26
N ARG A 121 -5.92 -12.63 -17.38
CA ARG A 121 -5.25 -13.94 -17.55
C ARG A 121 -3.81 -13.94 -17.02
N GLY A 122 -3.31 -12.78 -16.67
CA GLY A 122 -1.96 -12.62 -16.18
C GLY A 122 -1.08 -11.76 -17.08
N TRP A 123 0.19 -11.69 -16.70
CA TRP A 123 1.18 -10.89 -17.36
C TRP A 123 2.10 -11.76 -18.23
N VAL A 124 2.48 -11.22 -19.40
CA VAL A 124 3.47 -11.80 -20.30
C VAL A 124 4.55 -10.78 -20.63
N GLN A 125 5.77 -11.24 -20.79
CA GLN A 125 6.88 -10.37 -21.18
C GLN A 125 6.70 -9.94 -22.65
N ALA A 126 7.05 -8.67 -22.95
CA ALA A 126 7.08 -8.15 -24.30
C ALA A 126 8.17 -8.82 -25.15
#